data_7b54ff86bf506cd4aaede74437fee96e
#
_entry.id   7b54ff86bf506cd4aaede74437fee96e
#
_cell.length_a   1.000
_cell.length_b   1.000
_cell.length_c   1.000
_cell.angle_alpha   90.00
_cell.angle_beta   90.00
_cell.angle_gamma   90.00
#
_symmetry.space_group_name_H-M   'P 1'
#
loop_
_entity.id
_entity.type
_entity.pdbx_description
1 polymer ?
#
loop_
_entity_poly.entity_id
_entity_poly.type
_entity_poly.pdbx_seq_one_letter_code
_entity_poly.pdbx_strand_id
1 'polypeptide(L)'
;MLDGRPLIDVHLHAARRAGMKPSWDMWVQGFDSPALRALYDASGAIRPAEFDAYLAAEGVDVAVVLAEYSPKVTGWQTVEEMLPLTSDRVKFAANVNPHVHYPVADEVQRQLALGAVALKVHPVHGGFPANDRALYPGYEICQAAGVPIVVHCGTSTFPGAMNRYADPILLDDVLRDFPRLSVVLAHGGRGWWYDAAAFLALSNEHVWLELSGLPPSRLPTYYARHNWARITRRMIFGTDWPGIPGIATNARAVAVLCPDRETADLVLAGNAARVYGIKLP
;
A
#
# COMPACT_ATOMS: atom_id res chain seq x y z
N MET A 1 -15.71 11.85 -3.03
CA MET A 1 -15.97 11.94 -1.56
C MET A 1 -16.96 10.87 -1.13
N LEU A 2 -16.69 10.19 -0.04
CA LEU A 2 -17.57 9.17 0.54
C LEU A 2 -18.38 9.78 1.71
N ASP A 3 -19.70 9.84 1.56
CA ASP A 3 -20.62 10.37 2.59
C ASP A 3 -20.22 11.78 3.10
N GLY A 4 -19.73 12.63 2.20
CA GLY A 4 -19.28 14.00 2.50
C GLY A 4 -17.88 14.09 3.13
N ARG A 5 -17.09 13.00 3.08
CA ARG A 5 -15.70 12.93 3.57
C ARG A 5 -14.73 12.65 2.43
N PRO A 6 -13.54 13.25 2.44
CA PRO A 6 -12.47 12.82 1.56
C PRO A 6 -12.09 11.36 1.80
N LEU A 7 -11.78 10.62 0.73
CA LEU A 7 -11.32 9.24 0.78
C LEU A 7 -10.08 9.06 -0.09
N ILE A 8 -8.97 8.68 0.54
CA ILE A 8 -7.74 8.26 -0.14
C ILE A 8 -7.52 6.78 0.13
N ASP A 9 -7.42 5.99 -0.92
CA ASP A 9 -7.01 4.58 -0.84
C ASP A 9 -5.56 4.47 -1.32
N VAL A 10 -4.64 4.14 -0.42
CA VAL A 10 -3.20 4.13 -0.74
C VAL A 10 -2.67 2.79 -1.24
N HIS A 11 -3.54 1.78 -1.45
CA HIS A 11 -3.06 0.43 -1.73
C HIS A 11 -4.00 -0.34 -2.69
N LEU A 12 -3.76 -0.18 -3.99
CA LEU A 12 -4.49 -0.89 -5.04
C LEU A 12 -3.53 -1.62 -5.98
N HIS A 13 -3.94 -2.81 -6.42
CA HIS A 13 -3.22 -3.62 -7.40
C HIS A 13 -3.95 -3.62 -8.75
N ALA A 14 -3.73 -2.59 -9.55
CA ALA A 14 -4.32 -2.42 -10.88
C ALA A 14 -3.49 -3.14 -11.96
N ALA A 15 -3.21 -4.42 -11.74
CA ALA A 15 -2.26 -5.18 -12.55
C ALA A 15 -2.82 -5.62 -13.90
N ARG A 16 -1.97 -5.55 -14.93
CA ARG A 16 -2.22 -6.22 -16.21
C ARG A 16 -2.07 -7.73 -16.03
N ARG A 17 -3.12 -8.50 -16.31
CA ARG A 17 -3.16 -9.95 -16.05
C ARG A 17 -2.02 -10.72 -16.74
N ALA A 18 -1.66 -10.34 -17.97
CA ALA A 18 -0.61 -11.01 -18.73
C ALA A 18 0.79 -10.98 -18.10
N GLY A 19 1.07 -10.02 -17.21
CA GLY A 19 2.35 -9.92 -16.48
C GLY A 19 2.38 -10.69 -15.16
N MET A 20 1.22 -11.22 -14.74
CA MET A 20 1.07 -11.83 -13.43
C MET A 20 1.10 -13.36 -13.52
N LYS A 21 1.43 -14.00 -12.41
CA LYS A 21 1.44 -15.47 -12.31
C LYS A 21 0.02 -16.03 -12.10
N PRO A 22 -0.21 -17.32 -12.40
CA PRO A 22 -1.50 -17.97 -12.17
C PRO A 22 -2.03 -17.86 -10.73
N SER A 23 -1.14 -17.81 -9.74
CA SER A 23 -1.51 -17.60 -8.33
C SER A 23 -2.16 -16.24 -8.09
N TRP A 24 -1.72 -15.19 -8.80
CA TRP A 24 -2.35 -13.88 -8.80
C TRP A 24 -3.74 -13.90 -9.42
N ASP A 25 -3.90 -14.53 -10.58
CA ASP A 25 -5.20 -14.68 -11.21
C ASP A 25 -6.20 -15.44 -10.32
N MET A 26 -5.75 -16.51 -9.65
CA MET A 26 -6.57 -17.26 -8.70
C MET A 26 -7.02 -16.38 -7.52
N TRP A 27 -6.11 -15.52 -7.03
CA TRP A 27 -6.46 -14.59 -5.96
C TRP A 27 -7.51 -13.56 -6.41
N VAL A 28 -7.33 -12.95 -7.58
CA VAL A 28 -8.31 -12.00 -8.16
C VAL A 28 -9.65 -12.67 -8.42
N GLN A 29 -9.67 -13.92 -8.90
CA GLN A 29 -10.92 -14.69 -9.13
C GLN A 29 -11.73 -14.88 -7.86
N GLY A 30 -11.10 -14.93 -6.69
CA GLY A 30 -11.78 -14.97 -5.39
C GLY A 30 -12.67 -13.76 -5.11
N PHE A 31 -12.45 -12.64 -5.80
CA PHE A 31 -13.18 -11.38 -5.67
C PHE A 31 -13.88 -10.97 -6.98
N ASP A 32 -14.01 -11.91 -7.92
CA ASP A 32 -14.52 -11.64 -9.26
C ASP A 32 -15.99 -11.14 -9.21
N SER A 33 -16.24 -10.09 -9.99
CA SER A 33 -17.54 -9.47 -10.13
C SER A 33 -17.75 -8.94 -11.55
N PRO A 34 -18.99 -8.73 -12.00
CA PRO A 34 -19.23 -8.06 -13.29
C PRO A 34 -18.56 -6.69 -13.40
N ALA A 35 -18.53 -5.92 -12.32
CA ALA A 35 -17.90 -4.61 -12.26
C ALA A 35 -16.37 -4.72 -12.43
N LEU A 36 -15.71 -5.67 -11.73
CA LEU A 36 -14.29 -5.90 -11.87
C LEU A 36 -13.93 -6.38 -13.29
N ARG A 37 -14.70 -7.34 -13.84
CA ARG A 37 -14.46 -7.83 -15.22
C ARG A 37 -14.58 -6.72 -16.27
N ALA A 38 -15.52 -5.79 -16.07
CA ALA A 38 -15.74 -4.68 -16.99
C ALA A 38 -14.57 -3.68 -17.04
N LEU A 39 -13.66 -3.71 -16.07
CA LEU A 39 -12.49 -2.83 -16.05
C LEU A 39 -11.38 -3.31 -17.00
N TYR A 40 -11.36 -4.59 -17.36
CA TYR A 40 -10.31 -5.17 -18.21
C TYR A 40 -10.70 -5.18 -19.68
N ASP A 41 -9.72 -4.88 -20.53
CA ASP A 41 -9.84 -5.09 -21.97
C ASP A 41 -9.50 -6.53 -22.38
N ALA A 42 -9.58 -6.83 -23.68
CA ALA A 42 -9.27 -8.15 -24.22
C ALA A 42 -7.79 -8.57 -24.05
N SER A 43 -6.88 -7.63 -23.82
CA SER A 43 -5.46 -7.91 -23.53
C SER A 43 -5.18 -8.17 -22.05
N GLY A 44 -6.20 -8.05 -21.19
CA GLY A 44 -6.07 -8.13 -19.74
C GLY A 44 -5.47 -6.89 -19.10
N ALA A 45 -5.44 -5.75 -19.80
CA ALA A 45 -5.08 -4.46 -19.22
C ALA A 45 -6.32 -3.74 -18.67
N ILE A 46 -6.13 -2.96 -17.61
CA ILE A 46 -7.20 -2.12 -17.06
C ILE A 46 -7.41 -0.91 -18.00
N ARG A 47 -8.68 -0.62 -18.29
CA ARG A 47 -9.10 0.55 -19.06
C ARG A 47 -9.09 1.79 -18.17
N PRO A 48 -8.30 2.84 -18.51
CA PRO A 48 -8.12 3.99 -17.60
C PRO A 48 -9.41 4.73 -17.27
N ALA A 49 -10.26 5.01 -18.25
CA ALA A 49 -11.49 5.76 -18.06
C ALA A 49 -12.51 5.01 -17.19
N GLU A 50 -12.66 3.70 -17.43
CA GLU A 50 -13.55 2.83 -16.66
C GLU A 50 -13.05 2.66 -15.22
N PHE A 51 -11.72 2.61 -15.02
CA PHE A 51 -11.13 2.53 -13.69
C PHE A 51 -11.34 3.83 -12.91
N ASP A 52 -11.11 4.99 -13.52
CA ASP A 52 -11.38 6.28 -12.87
C ASP A 52 -12.88 6.43 -12.51
N ALA A 53 -13.78 6.05 -13.42
CA ALA A 53 -15.23 6.04 -13.17
C ALA A 53 -15.63 5.07 -12.04
N TYR A 54 -15.02 3.89 -11.99
CA TYR A 54 -15.23 2.93 -10.89
C TYR A 54 -14.81 3.52 -9.55
N LEU A 55 -13.61 4.10 -9.46
CA LEU A 55 -13.12 4.75 -8.23
C LEU A 55 -14.00 5.91 -7.81
N ALA A 56 -14.48 6.71 -8.77
CA ALA A 56 -15.42 7.79 -8.51
C ALA A 56 -16.75 7.27 -7.93
N ALA A 57 -17.28 6.18 -8.47
CA ALA A 57 -18.50 5.52 -7.97
C ALA A 57 -18.32 4.94 -6.55
N GLU A 58 -17.13 4.44 -6.23
CA GLU A 58 -16.75 4.02 -4.87
C GLU A 58 -16.45 5.19 -3.92
N GLY A 59 -16.56 6.45 -4.38
CA GLY A 59 -16.34 7.65 -3.58
C GLY A 59 -14.88 7.98 -3.29
N VAL A 60 -13.94 7.32 -4.00
CA VAL A 60 -12.49 7.54 -3.85
C VAL A 60 -12.11 8.86 -4.51
N ASP A 61 -11.49 9.75 -3.76
CA ASP A 61 -10.96 11.02 -4.28
C ASP A 61 -9.57 10.83 -4.87
N VAL A 62 -8.71 10.08 -4.16
CA VAL A 62 -7.39 9.70 -4.68
C VAL A 62 -7.10 8.23 -4.38
N ALA A 63 -6.58 7.52 -5.37
CA ALA A 63 -6.09 6.15 -5.27
C ALA A 63 -4.61 6.08 -5.59
N VAL A 64 -3.85 5.22 -4.88
CA VAL A 64 -2.44 4.93 -5.20
C VAL A 64 -2.34 3.49 -5.69
N VAL A 65 -2.02 3.32 -6.97
CA VAL A 65 -1.77 2.00 -7.55
C VAL A 65 -0.30 1.60 -7.38
N LEU A 66 -0.06 0.32 -7.11
CA LEU A 66 1.26 -0.22 -6.80
C LEU A 66 1.81 -1.04 -7.96
N ALA A 67 3.00 -0.71 -8.42
CA ALA A 67 3.77 -1.58 -9.31
C ALA A 67 4.23 -2.84 -8.55
N GLU A 68 4.53 -3.91 -9.29
CA GLU A 68 4.95 -5.20 -8.71
C GLU A 68 6.18 -5.74 -9.43
N TYR A 69 7.25 -6.02 -8.67
CA TYR A 69 8.48 -6.63 -9.19
C TYR A 69 8.83 -7.88 -8.36
N SER A 70 7.95 -8.87 -8.42
CA SER A 70 8.07 -10.13 -7.68
C SER A 70 7.98 -11.35 -8.60
N PRO A 71 8.93 -11.50 -9.56
CA PRO A 71 8.84 -12.50 -10.63
C PRO A 71 8.79 -13.94 -10.14
N LYS A 72 9.22 -14.19 -8.89
CA LYS A 72 9.18 -15.53 -8.28
C LYS A 72 7.83 -15.86 -7.61
N VAL A 73 7.04 -14.86 -7.23
CA VAL A 73 5.83 -15.02 -6.41
C VAL A 73 4.55 -14.61 -7.12
N THR A 74 4.35 -13.31 -7.37
CA THR A 74 3.11 -12.77 -7.94
C THR A 74 3.21 -12.37 -9.40
N GLY A 75 4.38 -11.94 -9.85
CA GLY A 75 4.58 -11.57 -11.24
C GLY A 75 5.32 -10.26 -11.42
N TRP A 76 5.04 -9.62 -12.54
CA TRP A 76 5.75 -8.45 -13.01
C TRP A 76 4.80 -7.42 -13.57
N GLN A 77 4.80 -6.23 -12.98
CA GLN A 77 4.11 -5.07 -13.50
C GLN A 77 4.95 -3.82 -13.27
N THR A 78 5.34 -3.17 -14.35
CA THR A 78 6.21 -2.00 -14.30
C THR A 78 5.44 -0.72 -13.99
N VAL A 79 6.16 0.34 -13.59
CA VAL A 79 5.56 1.66 -13.42
C VAL A 79 5.06 2.23 -14.76
N GLU A 80 5.71 1.90 -15.88
CA GLU A 80 5.29 2.33 -17.22
C GLU A 80 3.90 1.77 -17.57
N GLU A 81 3.56 0.57 -17.11
CA GLU A 81 2.22 0.00 -17.27
C GLU A 81 1.17 0.68 -16.38
N MET A 82 1.61 1.41 -15.32
CA MET A 82 0.75 2.22 -14.47
C MET A 82 0.49 3.62 -15.04
N LEU A 83 1.43 4.20 -15.79
CA LEU A 83 1.33 5.58 -16.29
C LEU A 83 0.03 5.87 -17.05
N PRO A 84 -0.50 4.97 -17.92
CA PRO A 84 -1.78 5.20 -18.59
C PRO A 84 -2.99 5.32 -17.64
N LEU A 85 -2.89 4.79 -16.41
CA LEU A 85 -3.95 4.87 -15.41
C LEU A 85 -3.92 6.20 -14.64
N THR A 86 -2.82 6.96 -14.71
CA THR A 86 -2.64 8.17 -13.90
C THR A 86 -3.59 9.28 -14.31
N SER A 87 -4.16 9.96 -13.31
CA SER A 87 -5.07 11.08 -13.46
C SER A 87 -4.97 11.97 -12.22
N ASP A 88 -5.85 12.97 -12.09
CA ASP A 88 -5.98 13.70 -10.84
C ASP A 88 -6.36 12.78 -9.68
N ARG A 89 -7.15 11.74 -9.94
CA ARG A 89 -7.60 10.72 -8.98
C ARG A 89 -6.58 9.61 -8.78
N VAL A 90 -5.91 9.14 -9.81
CA VAL A 90 -5.02 7.97 -9.73
C VAL A 90 -3.56 8.39 -9.73
N LYS A 91 -2.87 8.08 -8.65
CA LYS A 91 -1.41 8.19 -8.48
C LYS A 91 -0.79 6.81 -8.46
N PHE A 92 0.53 6.71 -8.53
CA PHE A 92 1.21 5.42 -8.45
C PHE A 92 2.38 5.47 -7.46
N ALA A 93 2.71 4.31 -6.91
CA ALA A 93 3.92 4.12 -6.13
C ALA A 93 5.00 3.47 -7.00
N ALA A 94 6.23 3.96 -6.87
CA ALA A 94 7.43 3.27 -7.32
C ALA A 94 7.52 1.88 -6.66
N ASN A 95 8.21 0.95 -7.29
CA ASN A 95 8.56 -0.33 -6.66
C ASN A 95 9.97 -0.74 -7.08
N VAL A 96 10.76 -1.22 -6.14
CA VAL A 96 12.08 -1.77 -6.42
C VAL A 96 12.27 -3.13 -5.77
N ASN A 97 13.02 -3.98 -6.46
CA ASN A 97 13.50 -5.25 -5.96
C ASN A 97 15.03 -5.30 -6.18
N PRO A 98 15.86 -5.39 -5.13
CA PRO A 98 17.32 -5.33 -5.25
C PRO A 98 17.92 -6.53 -6.01
N HIS A 99 17.15 -7.61 -6.20
CA HIS A 99 17.56 -8.73 -7.05
C HIS A 99 17.31 -8.49 -8.55
N VAL A 100 16.61 -7.43 -8.89
CA VAL A 100 16.21 -7.09 -10.28
C VAL A 100 16.79 -5.75 -10.71
N HIS A 101 16.77 -4.76 -9.82
CA HIS A 101 17.20 -3.39 -10.09
C HIS A 101 18.57 -3.11 -9.46
N TYR A 102 19.53 -2.77 -10.30
CA TYR A 102 20.86 -2.38 -9.84
C TYR A 102 21.48 -1.34 -10.79
N PRO A 103 21.95 -0.19 -10.28
CA PRO A 103 21.83 0.28 -8.89
C PRO A 103 20.38 0.64 -8.52
N VAL A 104 19.98 0.34 -7.28
CA VAL A 104 18.63 0.67 -6.78
C VAL A 104 18.38 2.18 -6.79
N ALA A 105 19.40 2.98 -6.49
CA ALA A 105 19.31 4.44 -6.49
C ALA A 105 18.80 5.00 -7.82
N ASP A 106 19.40 4.55 -8.93
CA ASP A 106 19.07 5.04 -10.27
C ASP A 106 17.60 4.73 -10.61
N GLU A 107 17.15 3.54 -10.25
CA GLU A 107 15.78 3.12 -10.50
C GLU A 107 14.77 3.89 -9.65
N VAL A 108 15.08 4.14 -8.36
CA VAL A 108 14.24 4.98 -7.49
C VAL A 108 14.16 6.40 -8.05
N GLN A 109 15.28 7.02 -8.40
CA GLN A 109 15.30 8.36 -9.00
C GLN A 109 14.47 8.43 -10.28
N ARG A 110 14.62 7.44 -11.17
CA ARG A 110 13.88 7.34 -12.42
C ARG A 110 12.36 7.26 -12.17
N GLN A 111 11.92 6.41 -11.26
CA GLN A 111 10.50 6.22 -10.96
C GLN A 111 9.89 7.44 -10.25
N LEU A 112 10.64 8.11 -9.37
CA LEU A 112 10.20 9.36 -8.76
C LEU A 112 10.10 10.50 -9.80
N ALA A 113 11.02 10.56 -10.74
CA ALA A 113 10.96 11.52 -11.85
C ALA A 113 9.72 11.32 -12.75
N LEU A 114 9.18 10.12 -12.84
CA LEU A 114 7.91 9.81 -13.51
C LEU A 114 6.67 10.23 -12.69
N GLY A 115 6.84 10.68 -11.45
CA GLY A 115 5.77 11.19 -10.60
C GLY A 115 5.26 10.21 -9.54
N ALA A 116 6.05 9.18 -9.19
CA ALA A 116 5.68 8.28 -8.09
C ALA A 116 5.55 9.03 -6.76
N VAL A 117 4.47 8.78 -6.01
CA VAL A 117 4.16 9.44 -4.73
C VAL A 117 4.62 8.65 -3.49
N ALA A 118 5.13 7.44 -3.69
CA ALA A 118 5.67 6.56 -2.65
C ALA A 118 6.65 5.56 -3.28
N LEU A 119 7.46 4.91 -2.46
CA LEU A 119 8.26 3.75 -2.86
C LEU A 119 7.72 2.49 -2.18
N LYS A 120 7.11 1.58 -2.92
CA LYS A 120 6.73 0.24 -2.43
C LYS A 120 7.95 -0.67 -2.38
N VAL A 121 8.13 -1.35 -1.25
CA VAL A 121 9.12 -2.41 -1.05
C VAL A 121 8.39 -3.67 -0.61
N HIS A 122 8.64 -4.79 -1.28
CA HIS A 122 7.95 -6.05 -1.00
C HIS A 122 8.93 -7.17 -0.57
N PRO A 123 9.41 -7.16 0.70
CA PRO A 123 10.40 -8.12 1.19
C PRO A 123 9.96 -9.58 1.06
N VAL A 124 8.71 -9.85 1.38
CA VAL A 124 8.13 -11.21 1.41
C VAL A 124 8.08 -11.87 0.03
N HIS A 125 7.68 -11.12 -1.00
CA HIS A 125 7.62 -11.62 -2.37
C HIS A 125 8.96 -11.46 -3.10
N GLY A 126 9.74 -10.44 -2.75
CA GLY A 126 11.06 -10.19 -3.34
C GLY A 126 12.15 -11.13 -2.81
N GLY A 127 11.97 -11.65 -1.60
CA GLY A 127 12.93 -12.57 -0.97
C GLY A 127 14.17 -11.88 -0.39
N PHE A 128 14.00 -10.67 0.16
CA PHE A 128 15.06 -9.88 0.79
C PHE A 128 14.54 -9.21 2.08
N PRO A 129 15.38 -8.89 3.07
CA PRO A 129 14.95 -8.17 4.27
C PRO A 129 14.71 -6.68 3.98
N ALA A 130 13.82 -6.02 4.73
CA ALA A 130 13.54 -4.60 4.57
C ALA A 130 14.75 -3.69 4.87
N ASN A 131 15.70 -4.16 5.68
CA ASN A 131 16.97 -3.49 6.00
C ASN A 131 18.14 -3.97 5.11
N ASP A 132 17.87 -4.53 3.93
CA ASP A 132 18.91 -4.86 2.97
C ASP A 132 19.68 -3.59 2.58
N ARG A 133 21.00 -3.63 2.70
CA ARG A 133 21.87 -2.47 2.42
C ARG A 133 21.79 -1.99 0.95
N ALA A 134 21.42 -2.87 0.03
CA ALA A 134 21.19 -2.49 -1.37
C ALA A 134 20.01 -1.52 -1.54
N LEU A 135 19.07 -1.49 -0.59
CA LEU A 135 17.92 -0.55 -0.61
C LEU A 135 18.25 0.83 -0.02
N TYR A 136 19.28 0.93 0.81
CA TYR A 136 19.60 2.17 1.55
C TYR A 136 19.80 3.41 0.67
N PRO A 137 20.48 3.33 -0.49
CA PRO A 137 20.57 4.48 -1.39
C PRO A 137 19.19 4.95 -1.89
N GLY A 138 18.24 4.03 -2.09
CA GLY A 138 16.85 4.37 -2.43
C GLY A 138 16.11 5.00 -1.26
N TYR A 139 16.33 4.56 -0.03
CA TYR A 139 15.74 5.14 1.18
C TYR A 139 16.27 6.56 1.44
N GLU A 140 17.54 6.81 1.21
CA GLU A 140 18.14 8.15 1.29
C GLU A 140 17.45 9.12 0.31
N ILE A 141 17.25 8.69 -0.94
CA ILE A 141 16.55 9.48 -1.97
C ILE A 141 15.11 9.77 -1.53
N CYS A 142 14.39 8.77 -1.02
CA CYS A 142 13.02 8.95 -0.52
C CYS A 142 12.96 9.92 0.67
N GLN A 143 13.89 9.79 1.63
CA GLN A 143 13.99 10.71 2.77
C GLN A 143 14.27 12.14 2.31
N ALA A 144 15.21 12.34 1.39
CA ALA A 144 15.57 13.65 0.86
C ALA A 144 14.40 14.29 0.08
N ALA A 145 13.64 13.50 -0.65
CA ALA A 145 12.48 13.95 -1.43
C ALA A 145 11.20 14.11 -0.59
N GLY A 146 11.17 13.66 0.67
CA GLY A 146 9.97 13.64 1.49
C GLY A 146 8.92 12.63 1.02
N VAL A 147 9.35 11.59 0.28
CA VAL A 147 8.49 10.53 -0.25
C VAL A 147 8.52 9.34 0.72
N PRO A 148 7.35 8.80 1.13
CA PRO A 148 7.31 7.66 2.05
C PRO A 148 7.75 6.36 1.39
N ILE A 149 8.30 5.45 2.20
CA ILE A 149 8.40 4.04 1.81
C ILE A 149 7.19 3.26 2.33
N VAL A 150 6.64 2.38 1.51
CA VAL A 150 5.54 1.46 1.87
C VAL A 150 6.10 0.05 1.89
N VAL A 151 6.25 -0.51 3.07
CA VAL A 151 6.88 -1.83 3.24
C VAL A 151 5.80 -2.88 3.50
N HIS A 152 5.77 -3.94 2.70
CA HIS A 152 4.91 -5.09 2.99
C HIS A 152 5.29 -5.71 4.34
N CYS A 153 4.39 -5.61 5.30
CA CYS A 153 4.59 -6.01 6.69
C CYS A 153 3.43 -6.92 7.13
N GLY A 154 3.44 -8.14 6.65
CA GLY A 154 2.39 -9.12 6.92
C GLY A 154 2.65 -10.45 6.23
N THR A 155 2.00 -11.51 6.73
CA THR A 155 2.07 -12.83 6.10
C THR A 155 1.46 -12.80 4.70
N SER A 156 2.02 -13.58 3.79
CA SER A 156 1.48 -13.85 2.47
C SER A 156 1.31 -15.35 2.27
N THR A 157 0.21 -15.74 1.64
CA THR A 157 -0.10 -17.13 1.29
C THR A 157 0.24 -17.48 -0.16
N PHE A 158 0.77 -16.52 -0.93
CA PHE A 158 1.20 -16.79 -2.30
C PHE A 158 2.34 -17.80 -2.34
N PRO A 159 2.31 -18.78 -3.26
CA PRO A 159 3.39 -19.74 -3.41
C PRO A 159 4.75 -19.06 -3.64
N GLY A 160 5.75 -19.44 -2.87
CA GLY A 160 7.09 -18.86 -2.93
C GLY A 160 7.32 -17.66 -2.01
N ALA A 161 6.29 -17.15 -1.32
CA ALA A 161 6.41 -16.08 -0.33
C ALA A 161 7.33 -16.45 0.84
N MET A 162 8.21 -15.53 1.22
CA MET A 162 9.18 -15.73 2.31
C MET A 162 8.78 -14.94 3.55
N ASN A 163 7.80 -15.43 4.30
CA ASN A 163 7.18 -14.72 5.43
C ASN A 163 8.15 -14.28 6.53
N ARG A 164 9.33 -14.88 6.65
CA ARG A 164 10.38 -14.44 7.58
C ARG A 164 10.81 -12.98 7.37
N TYR A 165 10.61 -12.44 6.18
CA TYR A 165 10.95 -11.04 5.86
C TYR A 165 9.81 -10.04 6.09
N ALA A 166 8.67 -10.50 6.63
CA ALA A 166 7.54 -9.63 6.97
C ALA A 166 7.66 -8.99 8.36
N ASP A 167 8.65 -9.39 9.15
CA ASP A 167 8.83 -8.89 10.53
C ASP A 167 9.20 -7.40 10.51
N PRO A 168 8.38 -6.51 11.09
CA PRO A 168 8.66 -5.08 11.14
C PRO A 168 9.88 -4.72 11.96
N ILE A 169 10.38 -5.59 12.83
CA ILE A 169 11.60 -5.33 13.60
C ILE A 169 12.82 -5.07 12.70
N LEU A 170 12.82 -5.61 11.49
CA LEU A 170 13.87 -5.34 10.49
C LEU A 170 13.95 -3.86 10.09
N LEU A 171 12.89 -3.09 10.38
CA LEU A 171 12.86 -1.65 10.10
C LEU A 171 13.49 -0.80 11.22
N ASP A 172 13.81 -1.39 12.37
CA ASP A 172 14.47 -0.66 13.45
C ASP A 172 15.82 -0.08 13.00
N ASP A 173 16.60 -0.84 12.23
CA ASP A 173 17.83 -0.34 11.61
C ASP A 173 17.56 0.81 10.64
N VAL A 174 16.52 0.70 9.81
CA VAL A 174 16.17 1.71 8.82
C VAL A 174 15.72 3.01 9.51
N LEU A 175 14.91 2.91 10.54
CA LEU A 175 14.42 4.06 11.31
C LEU A 175 15.54 4.79 12.05
N ARG A 176 16.55 4.05 12.53
CA ARG A 176 17.74 4.64 13.15
C ARG A 176 18.62 5.36 12.13
N ASP A 177 18.84 4.73 10.97
CA ASP A 177 19.75 5.24 9.94
C ASP A 177 19.09 6.36 9.09
N PHE A 178 17.74 6.38 9.00
CA PHE A 178 16.93 7.38 8.27
C PHE A 178 15.83 8.00 9.15
N PRO A 179 16.19 8.84 10.14
CA PRO A 179 15.25 9.30 11.18
C PRO A 179 14.11 10.20 10.69
N ARG A 180 14.18 10.74 9.47
CA ARG A 180 13.12 11.57 8.88
C ARG A 180 12.32 10.83 7.80
N LEU A 181 12.67 9.58 7.49
CA LEU A 181 11.98 8.79 6.49
C LEU A 181 10.60 8.38 6.99
N SER A 182 9.55 8.72 6.24
CA SER A 182 8.21 8.22 6.52
C SER A 182 8.10 6.76 6.09
N VAL A 183 7.70 5.88 7.03
CA VAL A 183 7.57 4.44 6.81
C VAL A 183 6.11 4.03 7.02
N VAL A 184 5.51 3.44 6.00
CA VAL A 184 4.14 2.93 6.00
C VAL A 184 4.19 1.41 6.04
N LEU A 185 3.70 0.81 7.13
CA LEU A 185 3.65 -0.62 7.36
C LEU A 185 2.40 -1.18 6.70
N ALA A 186 2.50 -1.60 5.43
CA ALA A 186 1.37 -2.19 4.71
C ALA A 186 0.90 -3.46 5.41
N HIS A 187 -0.43 -3.60 5.52
CA HIS A 187 -1.11 -4.69 6.24
C HIS A 187 -0.87 -4.70 7.77
N GLY A 188 -0.30 -3.64 8.34
CA GLY A 188 -0.23 -3.38 9.78
C GLY A 188 0.33 -4.52 10.65
N GLY A 189 1.26 -5.34 10.13
CA GLY A 189 1.80 -6.51 10.84
C GLY A 189 0.93 -7.76 10.74
N ARG A 190 0.08 -7.87 9.70
CA ARG A 190 -0.85 -8.99 9.46
C ARG A 190 -0.25 -10.36 9.78
N GLY A 191 -1.01 -11.15 10.55
CA GLY A 191 -0.69 -12.52 10.92
C GLY A 191 0.04 -12.60 12.25
N TRP A 192 1.34 -12.31 12.30
CA TRP A 192 2.15 -12.58 13.50
C TRP A 192 2.73 -11.35 14.18
N TRP A 193 2.64 -10.15 13.59
CA TRP A 193 3.42 -8.99 14.03
C TRP A 193 2.60 -7.73 14.35
N TYR A 194 1.29 -7.87 14.65
CA TYR A 194 0.45 -6.72 15.00
C TYR A 194 1.02 -5.89 16.16
N ASP A 195 1.50 -6.54 17.22
CA ASP A 195 2.06 -5.85 18.38
C ASP A 195 3.39 -5.15 18.06
N ALA A 196 4.25 -5.78 17.25
CA ALA A 196 5.51 -5.17 16.83
C ALA A 196 5.28 -3.97 15.90
N ALA A 197 4.37 -4.09 14.93
CA ALA A 197 3.99 -2.98 14.05
C ALA A 197 3.37 -1.82 14.84
N ALA A 198 2.48 -2.13 15.80
CA ALA A 198 1.88 -1.14 16.68
C ALA A 198 2.93 -0.43 17.54
N PHE A 199 3.89 -1.15 18.10
CA PHE A 199 4.99 -0.57 18.86
C PHE A 199 5.78 0.43 18.03
N LEU A 200 6.20 0.06 16.81
CA LEU A 200 6.94 0.96 15.93
C LEU A 200 6.14 2.21 15.60
N ALA A 201 4.84 2.07 15.27
CA ALA A 201 3.98 3.20 14.93
C ALA A 201 3.69 4.13 16.11
N LEU A 202 3.69 3.61 17.34
CA LEU A 202 3.44 4.40 18.55
C LEU A 202 4.70 5.04 19.12
N SER A 203 5.89 4.47 18.85
CA SER A 203 7.18 4.96 19.33
C SER A 203 7.89 5.88 18.33
N ASN A 204 7.50 5.90 17.05
CA ASN A 204 8.12 6.71 16.02
C ASN A 204 7.08 7.58 15.29
N GLU A 205 7.31 8.88 15.26
CA GLU A 205 6.38 9.83 14.65
C GLU A 205 6.26 9.70 13.10
N HIS A 206 7.25 9.09 12.44
CA HIS A 206 7.29 8.86 11.00
C HIS A 206 6.80 7.46 10.58
N VAL A 207 6.32 6.63 11.53
CA VAL A 207 5.82 5.28 11.22
C VAL A 207 4.30 5.22 11.26
N TRP A 208 3.70 4.59 10.27
CA TRP A 208 2.26 4.51 10.04
C TRP A 208 1.82 3.06 9.80
N LEU A 209 0.62 2.71 10.31
CA LEU A 209 -0.03 1.43 10.03
C LEU A 209 -0.98 1.60 8.85
N GLU A 210 -0.80 0.83 7.79
CA GLU A 210 -1.72 0.84 6.65
C GLU A 210 -2.61 -0.41 6.70
N LEU A 211 -3.92 -0.23 6.46
CA LEU A 211 -4.96 -1.19 6.82
C LEU A 211 -5.33 -2.19 5.72
N SER A 212 -4.64 -2.17 4.56
CA SER A 212 -4.96 -3.03 3.43
C SER A 212 -4.96 -4.52 3.78
N GLY A 213 -5.88 -5.25 3.20
CA GLY A 213 -6.02 -6.69 3.42
C GLY A 213 -6.37 -7.09 4.86
N LEU A 214 -6.79 -6.15 5.71
CA LEU A 214 -7.27 -6.41 7.07
C LEU A 214 -8.79 -6.25 7.12
N PRO A 215 -9.55 -7.29 7.55
CA PRO A 215 -10.98 -7.16 7.77
C PRO A 215 -11.26 -6.09 8.85
N PRO A 216 -12.03 -5.01 8.56
CA PRO A 216 -12.25 -3.92 9.51
C PRO A 216 -12.78 -4.41 10.86
N SER A 217 -13.75 -5.33 10.88
CA SER A 217 -14.33 -5.87 12.11
C SER A 217 -13.32 -6.53 13.06
N ARG A 218 -12.14 -6.90 12.56
CA ARG A 218 -11.08 -7.55 13.34
C ARG A 218 -10.04 -6.57 13.88
N LEU A 219 -10.00 -5.32 13.39
CA LEU A 219 -8.98 -4.34 13.78
C LEU A 219 -8.88 -4.13 15.30
N PRO A 220 -9.99 -3.97 16.06
CA PRO A 220 -9.90 -3.82 17.52
C PRO A 220 -9.31 -5.06 18.20
N THR A 221 -9.52 -6.26 17.65
CA THR A 221 -8.95 -7.50 18.18
C THR A 221 -7.44 -7.60 17.89
N TYR A 222 -7.02 -7.23 16.68
CA TYR A 222 -5.61 -7.28 16.27
C TYR A 222 -4.72 -6.36 17.11
N TYR A 223 -5.25 -5.22 17.55
CA TYR A 223 -4.55 -4.23 18.34
C TYR A 223 -5.06 -4.12 19.78
N ALA A 224 -5.70 -5.17 20.32
CA ALA A 224 -6.36 -5.17 21.63
C ALA A 224 -5.41 -4.85 22.82
N ARG A 225 -4.09 -5.04 22.66
CA ARG A 225 -3.08 -4.73 23.68
C ARG A 225 -2.69 -3.25 23.70
N HIS A 226 -3.17 -2.46 22.78
CA HIS A 226 -2.81 -1.04 22.61
C HIS A 226 -4.01 -0.14 22.86
N ASN A 227 -3.75 1.11 23.26
CA ASN A 227 -4.80 2.12 23.39
C ASN A 227 -5.41 2.41 22.02
N TRP A 228 -6.67 2.03 21.82
CA TRP A 228 -7.36 2.11 20.53
C TRP A 228 -7.42 3.54 20.00
N ALA A 229 -7.79 4.52 20.82
CA ALA A 229 -7.87 5.91 20.40
C ALA A 229 -6.50 6.50 19.99
N ARG A 230 -5.41 6.00 20.56
CA ARG A 230 -4.06 6.43 20.23
C ARG A 230 -3.55 5.77 18.93
N ILE A 231 -3.79 4.46 18.78
CA ILE A 231 -3.26 3.74 17.63
C ILE A 231 -4.02 4.04 16.34
N THR A 232 -5.34 4.27 16.40
CA THR A 232 -6.14 4.64 15.22
C THR A 232 -5.66 5.94 14.59
N ARG A 233 -5.16 6.90 15.36
CA ARG A 233 -4.55 8.14 14.83
C ARG A 233 -3.26 7.90 14.04
N ARG A 234 -2.70 6.70 14.10
CA ARG A 234 -1.50 6.25 13.34
C ARG A 234 -1.87 5.38 12.14
N MET A 235 -3.15 5.20 11.84
CA MET A 235 -3.61 4.37 10.73
C MET A 235 -3.81 5.18 9.46
N ILE A 236 -3.59 4.52 8.32
CA ILE A 236 -3.84 5.02 6.96
C ILE A 236 -4.74 4.01 6.27
N PHE A 237 -5.78 4.48 5.59
CA PHE A 237 -6.69 3.64 4.84
C PHE A 237 -6.05 3.15 3.54
N GLY A 238 -6.13 1.85 3.32
CA GLY A 238 -5.80 1.15 2.09
C GLY A 238 -6.62 -0.13 2.04
N THR A 239 -6.91 -0.65 0.86
CA THR A 239 -7.81 -1.79 0.70
C THR A 239 -7.14 -3.09 0.31
N ASP A 240 -6.05 -3.08 -0.43
CA ASP A 240 -5.52 -4.24 -1.16
C ASP A 240 -6.46 -4.65 -2.32
N TRP A 241 -7.16 -3.64 -2.91
CA TRP A 241 -8.03 -3.88 -4.06
C TRP A 241 -7.27 -4.61 -5.19
N PRO A 242 -7.84 -5.62 -5.86
CA PRO A 242 -9.25 -6.06 -5.82
C PRO A 242 -9.58 -7.08 -4.72
N GLY A 243 -8.70 -7.31 -3.75
CA GLY A 243 -8.84 -8.30 -2.67
C GLY A 243 -9.92 -7.99 -1.61
N ILE A 244 -10.93 -7.18 -1.94
CA ILE A 244 -12.03 -6.78 -1.06
C ILE A 244 -13.36 -6.72 -1.82
N PRO A 245 -14.50 -6.81 -1.12
CA PRO A 245 -15.82 -6.76 -1.77
C PRO A 245 -16.23 -5.38 -2.29
N GLY A 246 -15.58 -4.26 -1.84
CA GLY A 246 -15.86 -2.89 -2.27
C GLY A 246 -15.12 -1.87 -1.42
N ILE A 247 -14.59 -0.82 -2.03
CA ILE A 247 -13.79 0.21 -1.36
C ILE A 247 -14.67 1.01 -0.40
N ALA A 248 -15.82 1.52 -0.89
CA ALA A 248 -16.76 2.30 -0.08
C ALA A 248 -17.27 1.53 1.15
N THR A 249 -17.60 0.25 0.98
CA THR A 249 -18.06 -0.61 2.07
C THR A 249 -16.97 -0.79 3.12
N ASN A 250 -15.72 -1.01 2.68
CA ASN A 250 -14.57 -1.17 3.57
C ASN A 250 -14.29 0.14 4.33
N ALA A 251 -14.29 1.28 3.64
CA ALA A 251 -14.07 2.59 4.24
C ALA A 251 -15.13 2.96 5.29
N ARG A 252 -16.43 2.70 5.02
CA ARG A 252 -17.49 2.91 6.01
C ARG A 252 -17.28 2.04 7.24
N ALA A 253 -16.91 0.78 7.05
CA ALA A 253 -16.65 -0.13 8.17
C ALA A 253 -15.46 0.33 9.01
N VAL A 254 -14.40 0.87 8.42
CA VAL A 254 -13.26 1.46 9.14
C VAL A 254 -13.70 2.73 9.90
N ALA A 255 -14.47 3.62 9.25
CA ALA A 255 -14.92 4.87 9.86
C ALA A 255 -15.74 4.66 11.14
N VAL A 256 -16.62 3.65 11.16
CA VAL A 256 -17.46 3.29 12.33
C VAL A 256 -16.63 2.84 13.52
N LEU A 257 -15.45 2.27 13.30
CA LEU A 257 -14.56 1.79 14.37
C LEU A 257 -13.70 2.90 14.98
N CYS A 258 -13.59 4.04 14.32
CA CYS A 258 -12.81 5.17 14.83
C CYS A 258 -13.51 5.78 16.06
N PRO A 259 -12.74 6.24 17.08
CA PRO A 259 -13.29 6.80 18.31
C PRO A 259 -14.20 8.02 18.11
N ASP A 260 -13.91 8.81 17.08
CA ASP A 260 -14.61 10.04 16.76
C ASP A 260 -14.48 10.37 15.25
N ARG A 261 -15.23 11.39 14.82
CA ARG A 261 -15.26 11.84 13.42
C ARG A 261 -13.90 12.35 12.95
N GLU A 262 -13.19 13.10 13.79
CA GLU A 262 -11.87 13.64 13.46
C GLU A 262 -10.87 12.52 13.16
N THR A 263 -10.85 11.49 14.01
CA THR A 263 -10.00 10.32 13.81
C THR A 263 -10.39 9.56 12.55
N ALA A 264 -11.68 9.42 12.24
CA ALA A 264 -12.11 8.79 10.99
C ALA A 264 -11.63 9.57 9.76
N ASP A 265 -11.73 10.90 9.79
CA ASP A 265 -11.27 11.77 8.69
C ASP A 265 -9.73 11.70 8.52
N LEU A 266 -8.98 11.58 9.63
CA LEU A 266 -7.54 11.33 9.59
C LEU A 266 -7.20 9.98 8.94
N VAL A 267 -7.86 8.91 9.36
CA VAL A 267 -7.61 7.54 8.85
C VAL A 267 -7.96 7.43 7.38
N LEU A 268 -9.13 7.95 6.97
CA LEU A 268 -9.64 7.80 5.61
C LEU A 268 -8.90 8.68 4.58
N ALA A 269 -8.33 9.81 5.00
CA ALA A 269 -7.67 10.70 4.06
C ALA A 269 -6.54 11.55 4.67
N GLY A 270 -6.72 12.14 5.83
CA GLY A 270 -5.82 13.17 6.36
C GLY A 270 -4.38 12.68 6.56
N ASN A 271 -4.21 11.47 7.11
CA ASN A 271 -2.89 10.89 7.31
C ASN A 271 -2.22 10.56 5.96
N ALA A 272 -2.96 9.98 5.01
CA ALA A 272 -2.46 9.71 3.67
C ALA A 272 -2.07 11.01 2.95
N ALA A 273 -2.92 12.02 2.98
CA ALA A 273 -2.64 13.32 2.37
C ALA A 273 -1.32 13.92 2.87
N ARG A 274 -1.10 13.89 4.19
CA ARG A 274 0.13 14.40 4.81
C ARG A 274 1.35 13.56 4.46
N VAL A 275 1.25 12.24 4.55
CA VAL A 275 2.40 11.31 4.39
C VAL A 275 2.84 11.19 2.93
N TYR A 276 1.88 11.16 2.00
CA TYR A 276 2.16 11.02 0.56
C TYR A 276 2.24 12.37 -0.18
N GLY A 277 2.09 13.50 0.51
CA GLY A 277 2.07 14.81 -0.12
C GLY A 277 0.88 15.03 -1.08
N ILE A 278 -0.22 14.30 -0.88
CA ILE A 278 -1.41 14.35 -1.72
C ILE A 278 -2.29 15.54 -1.29
N LYS A 279 -2.66 16.39 -2.24
CA LYS A 279 -3.64 17.45 -1.98
C LYS A 279 -5.04 16.87 -1.95
N LEU A 280 -5.79 17.20 -0.90
CA LEU A 280 -7.21 16.90 -0.83
C LEU A 280 -7.99 17.85 -1.75
N PRO A 281 -9.10 17.37 -2.35
CA PRO A 281 -9.97 18.21 -3.19
C PRO A 281 -10.66 19.34 -2.39
#